data_487fc187385b799cf0ec204c896474c8
#
_entry.id   487fc187385b799cf0ec204c896474c8
#
_cell.length_a   1.000
_cell.length_b   1.000
_cell.length_c   1.000
_cell.angle_alpha   90.00
_cell.angle_beta   90.00
_cell.angle_gamma   90.00
#
_symmetry.space_group_name_H-M   'P 1'
#
loop_
_entity.id
_entity.type
_entity.pdbx_description
1 polymer ?
#
loop_
_entity_poly.entity_id
_entity_poly.type
_entity_poly.pdbx_seq_one_letter_code
_entity_poly.pdbx_strand_id
1 'polypeptide(L)'
;MIVKNDKDLYTYQKGAIFKIFKRFDTAASDYHLLYQLPTGGGKTIIFSEIVRQYLKNHTSRVVVMTHRIELCNQTSKVLTEFGVENKIINSKASLDDQEDYSCFVAMVETLNNRLLDDKLDISNVGLVIIDEAHYNSFTKLFKFFNTSFILGVTATPLSSNINLPMNDNYDELIVGESIKELIYNKFLAKADLFTYNVGLTSLVVGANGDYTVKSSEDLYTNNDMLSKLVLAYEEKCVNKKTLIFNNGINTSLIVYDTFKNAGFDIKHLDNTATKKERANILKWFKKTPNSILTSVSILTTGFDEPTVDSIIINRATKSLTLYYQMIGRGSRILDNKLTFDVIDLGNNFYRFGQWGSDINWQQIFKFPNNYLDSVISDEEIEGRFTYEMPEEIQSLFSNSENLYFNVNEVYVDSIRNGKSSKIVLQKAIEHHSKMCVENSGDVYDALSLVKELNDDVDHLIKRYSKCISKSTPNFLEWLTDEYKKRLRTYIRINFDEVKNLVH
;
A
#
# COMPACT_ATOMS: atom_id res chain seq x y z
N MET A 1 -7.98 39.99 24.02
CA MET A 1 -8.53 39.78 22.68
C MET A 1 -9.02 38.34 22.59
N ILE A 2 -10.34 38.12 22.65
CA ILE A 2 -10.94 36.78 22.59
C ILE A 2 -10.88 36.36 21.12
N VAL A 3 -9.94 35.47 20.78
CA VAL A 3 -9.92 34.83 19.47
C VAL A 3 -11.08 33.83 19.44
N LYS A 4 -12.16 34.22 18.75
CA LYS A 4 -13.21 33.27 18.32
C LYS A 4 -12.59 32.32 17.31
N ASN A 5 -12.14 31.15 17.75
CA ASN A 5 -11.79 30.04 16.91
C ASN A 5 -12.57 28.80 17.36
N ASP A 6 -13.89 28.84 17.19
CA ASP A 6 -14.67 27.62 17.06
C ASP A 6 -14.47 27.13 15.63
N LYS A 7 -13.43 26.34 15.40
CA LYS A 7 -13.41 25.48 14.19
C LYS A 7 -14.62 24.58 14.31
N ASP A 8 -15.58 24.72 13.39
CA ASP A 8 -16.79 23.90 13.40
C ASP A 8 -16.40 22.43 13.18
N LEU A 9 -16.43 21.67 14.27
CA LEU A 9 -16.22 20.22 14.22
C LEU A 9 -17.43 19.55 13.56
N TYR A 10 -17.17 18.59 12.70
CA TYR A 10 -18.22 17.74 12.14
C TYR A 10 -18.92 16.92 13.24
N THR A 11 -20.16 16.53 12.99
CA THR A 11 -20.98 15.80 13.97
C THR A 11 -20.29 14.52 14.44
N TYR A 12 -19.68 13.76 13.55
CA TYR A 12 -18.95 12.55 13.90
C TYR A 12 -17.72 12.82 14.78
N GLN A 13 -17.02 13.94 14.55
CA GLN A 13 -15.88 14.34 15.37
C GLN A 13 -16.32 14.67 16.80
N LYS A 14 -17.43 15.41 16.95
CA LYS A 14 -18.03 15.69 18.26
C LYS A 14 -18.44 14.40 18.96
N GLY A 15 -19.06 13.47 18.23
CA GLY A 15 -19.43 12.15 18.75
C GLY A 15 -18.23 11.30 19.21
N ALA A 16 -17.14 11.31 18.44
CA ALA A 16 -15.90 10.63 18.81
C ALA A 16 -15.27 11.21 20.08
N ILE A 17 -15.16 12.53 20.17
CA ILE A 17 -14.65 13.25 21.35
C ILE A 17 -15.47 12.90 22.59
N PHE A 18 -16.80 12.94 22.47
CA PHE A 18 -17.69 12.56 23.57
C PHE A 18 -17.47 11.12 24.04
N LYS A 19 -17.36 10.15 23.13
CA LYS A 19 -17.10 8.75 23.47
C LYS A 19 -15.76 8.59 24.19
N ILE A 20 -14.71 9.28 23.73
CA ILE A 20 -13.37 9.22 24.31
C ILE A 20 -13.37 9.82 25.72
N PHE A 21 -13.96 11.01 25.93
CA PHE A 21 -14.07 11.60 27.27
C PHE A 21 -14.91 10.75 28.23
N LYS A 22 -16.04 10.19 27.75
CA LYS A 22 -16.84 9.28 28.58
C LYS A 22 -16.01 8.10 29.07
N ARG A 23 -15.08 7.59 28.25
CA ARG A 23 -14.20 6.52 28.66
C ARG A 23 -13.12 7.03 29.62
N PHE A 24 -12.53 8.19 29.35
CA PHE A 24 -11.57 8.85 30.23
C PHE A 24 -12.14 9.04 31.65
N ASP A 25 -13.38 9.53 31.78
CA ASP A 25 -14.03 9.80 33.06
C ASP A 25 -14.36 8.53 33.87
N THR A 26 -14.43 7.38 33.23
CA THR A 26 -14.84 6.09 33.85
C THR A 26 -13.71 5.08 34.00
N ALA A 27 -12.57 5.27 33.34
CA ALA A 27 -11.46 4.35 33.32
C ALA A 27 -10.49 4.61 34.49
N ALA A 28 -9.62 3.61 34.76
CA ALA A 28 -8.46 3.76 35.64
C ALA A 28 -7.45 4.77 35.07
N SER A 29 -6.58 5.32 35.92
CA SER A 29 -5.59 6.32 35.51
C SER A 29 -4.54 5.80 34.54
N ASP A 30 -4.32 4.48 34.49
CA ASP A 30 -3.37 3.79 33.62
C ASP A 30 -4.04 3.10 32.43
N TYR A 31 -5.23 3.60 32.02
CA TYR A 31 -6.00 3.00 30.92
C TYR A 31 -5.48 3.44 29.56
N HIS A 32 -5.34 2.47 28.66
CA HIS A 32 -4.87 2.67 27.29
C HIS A 32 -6.01 2.48 26.29
N LEU A 33 -6.46 3.57 25.68
CA LEU A 33 -7.53 3.56 24.69
C LEU A 33 -6.96 3.73 23.29
N LEU A 34 -7.39 2.90 22.35
CA LEU A 34 -7.08 3.07 20.93
C LEU A 34 -8.30 3.63 20.20
N TYR A 35 -8.12 4.67 19.40
CA TYR A 35 -9.14 5.23 18.52
C TYR A 35 -8.76 5.04 17.06
N GLN A 36 -9.62 4.36 16.30
CA GLN A 36 -9.44 4.17 14.87
C GLN A 36 -10.28 5.18 14.10
N LEU A 37 -9.66 5.86 13.13
CA LEU A 37 -10.36 6.69 12.13
C LEU A 37 -9.54 6.70 10.83
N PRO A 38 -10.15 6.51 9.64
CA PRO A 38 -9.44 6.47 8.37
C PRO A 38 -8.50 7.66 8.12
N THR A 39 -7.51 7.45 7.27
CA THR A 39 -6.66 8.55 6.77
C THR A 39 -7.57 9.57 6.08
N GLY A 40 -7.41 10.84 6.42
CA GLY A 40 -8.29 11.89 5.91
C GLY A 40 -9.48 12.23 6.80
N GLY A 41 -9.86 11.36 7.74
CA GLY A 41 -11.00 11.59 8.64
C GLY A 41 -10.78 12.65 9.74
N GLY A 42 -9.60 13.28 9.83
CA GLY A 42 -9.35 14.37 10.76
C GLY A 42 -8.92 13.95 12.16
N LYS A 43 -8.14 12.85 12.29
CA LYS A 43 -7.57 12.40 13.58
C LYS A 43 -6.90 13.52 14.36
N THR A 44 -6.05 14.30 13.68
CA THR A 44 -5.32 15.44 14.31
C THR A 44 -6.27 16.52 14.85
N ILE A 45 -7.36 16.78 14.15
CA ILE A 45 -8.40 17.73 14.59
C ILE A 45 -9.08 17.22 15.88
N ILE A 46 -9.47 15.93 15.89
CA ILE A 46 -10.14 15.30 17.04
C ILE A 46 -9.25 15.36 18.27
N PHE A 47 -8.00 14.89 18.17
CA PHE A 47 -7.15 14.86 19.36
C PHE A 47 -6.68 16.26 19.78
N SER A 48 -6.53 17.24 18.87
CA SER A 48 -6.23 18.63 19.24
C SER A 48 -7.37 19.25 20.05
N GLU A 49 -8.61 18.97 19.70
CA GLU A 49 -9.76 19.40 20.47
C GLU A 49 -9.85 18.69 21.84
N ILE A 50 -9.49 17.38 21.89
CA ILE A 50 -9.39 16.65 23.15
C ILE A 50 -8.34 17.30 24.06
N VAL A 51 -7.16 17.63 23.55
CA VAL A 51 -6.11 18.33 24.31
C VAL A 51 -6.62 19.67 24.82
N ARG A 52 -7.29 20.47 23.99
CA ARG A 52 -7.84 21.78 24.36
C ARG A 52 -8.86 21.64 25.48
N GLN A 53 -9.81 20.73 25.39
CA GLN A 53 -10.82 20.51 26.42
C GLN A 53 -10.21 19.94 27.70
N TYR A 54 -9.25 19.02 27.59
CA TYR A 54 -8.54 18.45 28.72
C TYR A 54 -7.84 19.52 29.54
N LEU A 55 -7.00 20.36 28.92
CA LEU A 55 -6.25 21.42 29.59
C LEU A 55 -7.12 22.52 30.15
N LYS A 56 -8.36 22.69 29.68
CA LYS A 56 -9.33 23.62 30.28
C LYS A 56 -9.87 23.10 31.62
N ASN A 57 -9.93 21.79 31.80
CA ASN A 57 -10.59 21.18 32.95
C ASN A 57 -9.61 20.52 33.94
N HIS A 58 -8.32 20.36 33.57
CA HIS A 58 -7.31 19.68 34.38
C HIS A 58 -6.03 20.54 34.47
N THR A 59 -5.31 20.37 35.57
CA THR A 59 -4.02 21.04 35.81
C THR A 59 -2.81 20.18 35.40
N SER A 60 -3.05 18.90 35.11
CA SER A 60 -2.01 17.98 34.63
C SER A 60 -1.65 18.25 33.18
N ARG A 61 -0.41 17.90 32.85
CA ARG A 61 0.19 18.11 31.52
C ARG A 61 -0.29 17.09 30.50
N VAL A 62 -0.14 17.47 29.23
CA VAL A 62 -0.41 16.60 28.08
C VAL A 62 0.86 16.41 27.28
N VAL A 63 1.11 15.16 26.85
CA VAL A 63 2.19 14.82 25.91
C VAL A 63 1.60 14.22 24.65
N VAL A 64 1.91 14.82 23.48
CA VAL A 64 1.55 14.27 22.17
C VAL A 64 2.80 13.67 21.52
N MET A 65 2.77 12.39 21.22
CA MET A 65 3.89 11.64 20.65
C MET A 65 3.68 11.38 19.18
N THR A 66 4.73 11.59 18.40
CA THR A 66 4.77 11.25 16.97
C THR A 66 6.09 10.54 16.65
N HIS A 67 6.16 9.89 15.51
CA HIS A 67 7.39 9.18 15.08
C HIS A 67 8.23 9.97 14.05
N ARG A 68 7.76 11.14 13.58
CA ARG A 68 8.46 11.98 12.59
C ARG A 68 8.41 13.45 12.96
N ILE A 69 9.50 14.16 12.67
CA ILE A 69 9.61 15.61 12.97
C ILE A 69 8.59 16.44 12.20
N GLU A 70 8.22 16.02 10.98
CA GLU A 70 7.21 16.71 10.19
C GLU A 70 5.83 16.63 10.86
N LEU A 71 5.50 15.47 11.42
CA LEU A 71 4.27 15.28 12.19
C LEU A 71 4.29 16.12 13.47
N CYS A 72 5.44 16.18 14.19
CA CYS A 72 5.57 17.08 15.34
C CYS A 72 5.24 18.53 14.97
N ASN A 73 5.84 19.04 13.89
CA ASN A 73 5.61 20.42 13.44
C ASN A 73 4.15 20.65 13.01
N GLN A 74 3.56 19.70 12.30
CA GLN A 74 2.16 19.77 11.88
C GLN A 74 1.20 19.74 13.07
N THR A 75 1.42 18.82 14.00
CA THR A 75 0.62 18.68 15.23
C THR A 75 0.71 19.95 16.09
N SER A 76 1.93 20.45 16.32
CA SER A 76 2.15 21.69 17.07
C SER A 76 1.41 22.87 16.45
N LYS A 77 1.47 23.01 15.12
CA LYS A 77 0.73 24.05 14.40
C LYS A 77 -0.77 23.92 14.59
N VAL A 78 -1.34 22.71 14.46
CA VAL A 78 -2.78 22.49 14.64
C VAL A 78 -3.19 22.77 16.07
N LEU A 79 -2.43 22.33 17.08
CA LEU A 79 -2.68 22.66 18.49
C LEU A 79 -2.71 24.17 18.73
N THR A 80 -1.77 24.92 18.17
CA THR A 80 -1.74 26.39 18.24
C THR A 80 -2.99 27.00 17.59
N GLU A 81 -3.44 26.47 16.45
CA GLU A 81 -4.68 26.90 15.80
C GLU A 81 -5.94 26.61 16.64
N PHE A 82 -5.88 25.63 17.55
CA PHE A 82 -6.90 25.34 18.56
C PHE A 82 -6.75 26.16 19.85
N GLY A 83 -5.78 27.08 19.90
CA GLY A 83 -5.50 27.90 21.07
C GLY A 83 -4.77 27.18 22.20
N VAL A 84 -4.08 26.06 21.89
CA VAL A 84 -3.25 25.31 22.83
C VAL A 84 -1.80 25.74 22.65
N GLU A 85 -1.27 26.45 23.64
CA GLU A 85 0.17 26.72 23.72
C GLU A 85 0.91 25.41 23.96
N ASN A 86 1.93 25.15 23.13
CA ASN A 86 2.63 23.88 23.17
C ASN A 86 4.10 24.04 22.82
N LYS A 87 4.94 23.15 23.34
CA LYS A 87 6.38 23.11 23.09
C LYS A 87 6.78 21.84 22.39
N ILE A 88 7.57 21.98 21.30
CA ILE A 88 8.16 20.83 20.61
C ILE A 88 9.43 20.37 21.31
N ILE A 89 9.45 19.12 21.77
CA ILE A 89 10.64 18.47 22.31
C ILE A 89 11.41 17.82 21.16
N ASN A 90 12.49 18.45 20.75
CA ASN A 90 13.44 17.91 19.76
C ASN A 90 14.87 17.96 20.29
N SER A 91 15.85 17.47 19.53
CA SER A 91 17.26 17.41 19.95
C SER A 91 17.91 18.77 20.25
N LYS A 92 17.30 19.88 19.78
CA LYS A 92 17.80 21.26 19.91
C LYS A 92 16.99 22.12 20.87
N ALA A 93 15.85 21.63 21.37
CA ALA A 93 15.00 22.41 22.25
C ALA A 93 15.69 22.65 23.59
N SER A 94 15.77 23.90 24.05
CA SER A 94 16.06 24.23 25.45
C SER A 94 14.93 23.71 26.32
N LEU A 95 15.28 23.31 27.53
CA LEU A 95 14.33 22.81 28.52
C LEU A 95 14.16 23.80 29.70
N ASP A 96 14.83 24.96 29.63
CA ASP A 96 14.85 25.93 30.73
C ASP A 96 13.47 26.57 31.03
N ASP A 97 12.56 26.52 30.02
CA ASP A 97 11.20 27.08 30.09
C ASP A 97 10.10 25.97 30.10
N GLN A 98 10.42 24.77 30.57
CA GLN A 98 9.45 23.65 30.59
C GLN A 98 8.24 23.91 31.48
N GLU A 99 8.43 24.67 32.56
CA GLU A 99 7.36 24.98 33.52
C GLU A 99 6.27 25.89 32.91
N ASP A 100 6.60 26.61 31.84
CA ASP A 100 5.68 27.53 31.17
C ASP A 100 4.64 26.83 30.30
N TYR A 101 4.83 25.50 30.01
CA TYR A 101 3.98 24.76 29.09
C TYR A 101 3.24 23.60 29.75
N SER A 102 1.94 23.51 29.44
CA SER A 102 1.08 22.38 29.84
C SER A 102 0.95 21.32 28.71
N CYS A 103 1.39 21.61 27.51
CA CYS A 103 1.34 20.68 26.37
C CYS A 103 2.70 20.56 25.68
N PHE A 104 3.12 19.31 25.47
CA PHE A 104 4.36 18.98 24.76
C PHE A 104 4.08 18.13 23.55
N VAL A 105 4.75 18.43 22.43
CA VAL A 105 4.76 17.58 21.23
C VAL A 105 6.15 17.01 21.05
N ALA A 106 6.29 15.69 20.99
CA ALA A 106 7.58 15.05 21.04
C ALA A 106 7.74 13.95 19.98
N MET A 107 8.96 13.81 19.45
CA MET A 107 9.33 12.58 18.74
C MET A 107 9.67 11.49 19.76
N VAL A 108 9.17 10.28 19.52
CA VAL A 108 9.38 9.10 20.37
C VAL A 108 10.83 8.91 20.76
N GLU A 109 11.74 8.85 19.78
CA GLU A 109 13.15 8.60 20.03
C GLU A 109 13.81 9.72 20.86
N THR A 110 13.50 10.96 20.55
CA THR A 110 14.02 12.11 21.28
C THR A 110 13.51 12.14 22.72
N LEU A 111 12.22 11.90 22.90
CA LEU A 111 11.60 11.87 24.22
C LEU A 111 12.19 10.73 25.08
N ASN A 112 12.29 9.53 24.51
CA ASN A 112 12.88 8.38 25.22
C ASN A 112 14.30 8.66 25.69
N ASN A 113 15.16 9.18 24.81
CA ASN A 113 16.54 9.47 25.17
C ASN A 113 16.67 10.54 26.26
N ARG A 114 15.82 11.57 26.21
CA ARG A 114 15.85 12.65 27.21
C ARG A 114 15.32 12.21 28.59
N LEU A 115 14.31 11.34 28.60
CA LEU A 115 13.78 10.77 29.85
C LEU A 115 14.77 9.77 30.48
N LEU A 116 15.49 9.01 29.65
CA LEU A 116 16.52 8.08 30.13
C LEU A 116 17.77 8.81 30.67
N ASP A 117 18.11 9.98 30.09
CA ASP A 117 19.28 10.78 30.47
C ASP A 117 18.97 11.75 31.64
N ASP A 118 17.78 11.70 32.25
CA ASP A 118 17.29 12.66 33.26
C ASP A 118 17.40 14.14 32.84
N LYS A 119 17.35 14.39 31.51
CA LYS A 119 17.44 15.74 30.93
C LYS A 119 16.07 16.41 30.75
N LEU A 120 15.01 15.72 31.07
CA LEU A 120 13.64 16.19 30.94
C LEU A 120 12.82 15.65 32.10
N ASP A 121 12.29 16.58 32.90
CA ASP A 121 11.27 16.25 33.91
C ASP A 121 9.89 16.60 33.36
N ILE A 122 9.13 15.58 32.95
CA ILE A 122 7.72 15.72 32.62
C ILE A 122 6.90 15.06 33.72
N SER A 123 6.93 15.65 34.90
CA SER A 123 6.06 15.25 36.01
C SER A 123 4.63 15.70 35.76
N ASN A 124 3.67 15.06 36.46
CA ASN A 124 2.26 15.39 36.42
C ASN A 124 1.62 15.35 35.00
N VAL A 125 1.95 14.31 34.20
CA VAL A 125 1.27 14.06 32.92
C VAL A 125 0.03 13.22 33.18
N GLY A 126 -1.15 13.74 32.85
CA GLY A 126 -2.41 13.01 33.01
C GLY A 126 -2.96 12.46 31.70
N LEU A 127 -2.56 13.02 30.55
CA LEU A 127 -2.98 12.55 29.23
C LEU A 127 -1.79 12.42 28.27
N VAL A 128 -1.67 11.28 27.65
CA VAL A 128 -0.71 11.00 26.57
C VAL A 128 -1.47 10.68 25.29
N ILE A 129 -1.15 11.36 24.21
CA ILE A 129 -1.69 11.09 22.87
C ILE A 129 -0.59 10.52 21.98
N ILE A 130 -0.89 9.43 21.28
CA ILE A 130 0.03 8.78 20.35
C ILE A 130 -0.55 8.81 18.96
N ASP A 131 0.00 9.65 18.10
CA ASP A 131 -0.39 9.71 16.68
C ASP A 131 0.31 8.60 15.89
N GLU A 132 -0.44 7.98 14.96
CA GLU A 132 -0.04 6.77 14.21
C GLU A 132 0.39 5.62 15.14
N ALA A 133 -0.47 5.30 16.11
CA ALA A 133 -0.22 4.37 17.20
C ALA A 133 0.15 2.93 16.76
N HIS A 134 -0.09 2.57 15.48
CA HIS A 134 0.31 1.28 14.91
C HIS A 134 1.84 1.06 14.85
N TYR A 135 2.64 2.13 15.02
CA TYR A 135 4.09 1.99 15.21
C TYR A 135 4.42 1.57 16.64
N ASN A 136 5.08 0.44 16.82
CA ASN A 136 5.36 -0.12 18.15
C ASN A 136 6.51 0.56 18.92
N SER A 137 7.20 1.52 18.34
CA SER A 137 8.28 2.26 19.01
C SER A 137 7.83 3.07 20.23
N PHE A 138 6.52 3.28 20.40
CA PHE A 138 5.94 4.03 21.51
C PHE A 138 5.93 3.26 22.82
N THR A 139 5.81 1.94 22.79
CA THR A 139 5.61 1.10 23.99
C THR A 139 6.73 1.23 25.02
N LYS A 140 7.96 1.50 24.57
CA LYS A 140 9.11 1.75 25.45
C LYS A 140 8.93 2.96 26.38
N LEU A 141 8.03 3.88 26.03
CA LEU A 141 7.75 5.09 26.80
C LEU A 141 6.64 4.90 27.84
N PHE A 142 5.81 3.86 27.75
CA PHE A 142 4.68 3.65 28.67
C PHE A 142 5.11 3.59 30.14
N LYS A 143 6.30 3.03 30.41
CA LYS A 143 6.86 2.97 31.78
C LYS A 143 7.06 4.34 32.45
N PHE A 144 7.14 5.44 31.69
CA PHE A 144 7.26 6.78 32.20
C PHE A 144 5.91 7.46 32.42
N PHE A 145 4.81 6.83 31.95
CA PHE A 145 3.46 7.39 31.98
C PHE A 145 2.45 6.40 32.59
N ASN A 146 2.89 5.63 33.58
CA ASN A 146 2.11 4.56 34.24
C ASN A 146 0.91 5.06 35.07
N THR A 147 0.74 6.36 35.22
CA THR A 147 -0.41 6.99 35.87
C THR A 147 -1.21 7.88 34.93
N SER A 148 -0.90 7.83 33.64
CA SER A 148 -1.52 8.66 32.62
C SER A 148 -2.53 7.87 31.80
N PHE A 149 -3.63 8.50 31.41
CA PHE A 149 -4.49 7.95 30.37
C PHE A 149 -3.79 8.05 29.01
N ILE A 150 -3.67 6.94 28.30
CA ILE A 150 -3.03 6.89 26.97
C ILE A 150 -4.09 6.76 25.89
N LEU A 151 -4.13 7.72 24.97
CA LEU A 151 -4.97 7.69 23.77
C LEU A 151 -4.11 7.47 22.53
N GLY A 152 -4.10 6.25 22.01
CA GLY A 152 -3.54 5.97 20.69
C GLY A 152 -4.54 6.32 19.59
N VAL A 153 -4.08 6.98 18.52
CA VAL A 153 -4.90 7.23 17.33
C VAL A 153 -4.25 6.62 16.10
N THR A 154 -5.02 5.94 15.26
CA THR A 154 -4.51 5.30 14.05
C THR A 154 -5.58 5.17 12.97
N ALA A 155 -5.17 5.05 11.71
CA ALA A 155 -6.09 4.70 10.63
C ALA A 155 -6.36 3.19 10.57
N THR A 156 -5.38 2.40 10.97
CA THR A 156 -5.40 0.94 10.90
C THR A 156 -4.93 0.39 12.24
N PRO A 157 -5.79 -0.18 13.07
CA PRO A 157 -5.44 -0.75 14.37
C PRO A 157 -4.78 -2.13 14.22
N LEU A 158 -3.76 -2.19 13.38
CA LEU A 158 -2.94 -3.35 13.08
C LEU A 158 -1.48 -2.96 13.29
N SER A 159 -0.79 -3.68 14.16
CA SER A 159 0.60 -3.40 14.49
C SER A 159 1.52 -3.53 13.28
N SER A 160 2.51 -2.65 13.19
CA SER A 160 3.61 -2.76 12.21
C SER A 160 4.57 -3.92 12.54
N ASN A 161 4.48 -4.50 13.73
CA ASN A 161 5.21 -5.70 14.14
C ASN A 161 4.22 -6.76 14.60
N ILE A 162 4.14 -7.86 13.85
CA ILE A 162 3.21 -8.96 14.07
C ILE A 162 3.38 -9.61 15.47
N ASN A 163 4.60 -9.59 16.02
CA ASN A 163 4.91 -10.17 17.33
C ASN A 163 4.48 -9.26 18.51
N LEU A 164 3.98 -8.06 18.23
CA LEU A 164 3.52 -7.11 19.22
C LEU A 164 2.13 -6.59 18.79
N PRO A 165 1.07 -7.37 18.95
CA PRO A 165 -0.26 -6.97 18.54
C PRO A 165 -0.76 -5.75 19.34
N MET A 166 -1.68 -4.98 18.76
CA MET A 166 -2.15 -3.74 19.38
C MET A 166 -2.91 -3.98 20.70
N ASN A 167 -3.62 -5.11 20.81
CA ASN A 167 -4.36 -5.49 22.02
C ASN A 167 -3.47 -5.92 23.21
N ASP A 168 -2.16 -6.07 23.02
CA ASP A 168 -1.21 -6.21 24.14
C ASP A 168 -0.91 -4.87 24.82
N ASN A 169 -1.16 -3.76 24.12
CA ASN A 169 -0.78 -2.41 24.55
C ASN A 169 -1.97 -1.49 24.80
N TYR A 170 -3.15 -1.85 24.33
CA TYR A 170 -4.37 -1.07 24.46
C TYR A 170 -5.51 -1.95 24.98
N ASP A 171 -6.22 -1.46 26.01
CA ASP A 171 -7.31 -2.17 26.68
C ASP A 171 -8.58 -2.21 25.83
N GLU A 172 -8.81 -1.17 25.03
CA GLU A 172 -10.03 -1.03 24.23
C GLU A 172 -9.75 -0.34 22.90
N LEU A 173 -10.52 -0.72 21.88
CA LEU A 173 -10.59 -0.01 20.60
C LEU A 173 -11.96 0.67 20.46
N ILE A 174 -11.96 1.98 20.23
CA ILE A 174 -13.12 2.71 19.70
C ILE A 174 -12.95 2.84 18.17
N VAL A 175 -13.89 2.30 17.43
CA VAL A 175 -13.93 2.43 15.95
C VAL A 175 -14.77 3.67 15.61
N GLY A 176 -14.17 4.58 14.83
CA GLY A 176 -14.84 5.75 14.26
C GLY A 176 -15.60 5.41 12.97
N GLU A 177 -15.99 6.44 12.23
CA GLU A 177 -16.71 6.29 10.97
C GLU A 177 -15.89 5.52 9.93
N SER A 178 -16.57 4.65 9.19
CA SER A 178 -15.98 3.91 8.07
C SER A 178 -15.66 4.84 6.89
N ILE A 179 -14.76 4.41 6.01
CA ILE A 179 -14.46 5.14 4.77
C ILE A 179 -15.73 5.35 3.95
N LYS A 180 -16.60 4.33 3.89
CA LYS A 180 -17.88 4.37 3.17
C LYS A 180 -18.81 5.47 3.72
N GLU A 181 -18.94 5.58 5.04
CA GLU A 181 -19.72 6.63 5.70
C GLU A 181 -19.14 8.02 5.45
N LEU A 182 -17.80 8.14 5.53
CA LEU A 182 -17.11 9.42 5.26
C LEU A 182 -17.27 9.85 3.80
N ILE A 183 -17.27 8.93 2.83
CA ILE A 183 -17.54 9.22 1.42
C ILE A 183 -19.02 9.61 1.23
N TYR A 184 -19.96 8.85 1.82
CA TYR A 184 -21.39 9.12 1.72
C TYR A 184 -21.73 10.52 2.23
N ASN A 185 -21.14 10.92 3.36
CA ASN A 185 -21.32 12.23 3.98
C ASN A 185 -20.43 13.33 3.36
N LYS A 186 -19.73 13.06 2.27
CA LYS A 186 -18.86 14.00 1.55
C LYS A 186 -17.73 14.59 2.43
N PHE A 187 -17.15 13.78 3.28
CA PHE A 187 -15.94 14.12 4.05
C PHE A 187 -14.68 13.56 3.39
N LEU A 188 -14.82 12.50 2.56
CA LEU A 188 -13.75 11.93 1.75
C LEU A 188 -14.20 11.81 0.29
N ALA A 189 -13.27 11.97 -0.63
CA ALA A 189 -13.45 11.67 -2.04
C ALA A 189 -13.47 10.14 -2.27
N LYS A 190 -14.28 9.69 -3.25
CA LYS A 190 -14.37 8.29 -3.64
C LYS A 190 -13.17 7.90 -4.50
N ALA A 191 -12.55 6.77 -4.22
CA ALA A 191 -11.52 6.19 -5.06
C ALA A 191 -12.14 5.41 -6.23
N ASP A 192 -11.78 5.78 -7.46
CA ASP A 192 -12.06 5.01 -8.67
C ASP A 192 -10.80 4.17 -8.99
N LEU A 193 -10.91 2.85 -8.81
CA LEU A 193 -9.77 1.94 -8.84
C LEU A 193 -9.61 1.26 -10.20
N PHE A 194 -8.39 1.31 -10.73
CA PHE A 194 -7.95 0.63 -11.94
C PHE A 194 -6.80 -0.32 -11.61
N THR A 195 -6.97 -1.61 -11.91
CA THR A 195 -5.98 -2.64 -11.63
C THR A 195 -5.30 -3.10 -12.90
N TYR A 196 -3.99 -3.22 -12.84
CA TYR A 196 -3.17 -3.79 -13.91
C TYR A 196 -2.50 -5.05 -13.37
N ASN A 197 -2.76 -6.16 -14.02
CA ASN A 197 -2.19 -7.43 -13.58
C ASN A 197 -0.66 -7.43 -13.74
N VAL A 198 0.03 -7.71 -12.64
CA VAL A 198 1.49 -7.79 -12.53
C VAL A 198 1.87 -9.13 -11.92
N GLY A 199 2.82 -9.86 -12.52
CA GLY A 199 3.33 -11.09 -11.93
C GLY A 199 4.08 -10.84 -10.63
N LEU A 200 3.70 -11.53 -9.56
CA LEU A 200 4.32 -11.41 -8.24
C LEU A 200 5.41 -12.46 -7.98
N THR A 201 5.56 -13.43 -8.86
CA THR A 201 6.43 -14.63 -8.68
C THR A 201 7.91 -14.30 -8.42
N SER A 202 8.39 -13.15 -8.92
CA SER A 202 9.78 -12.70 -8.71
C SER A 202 10.00 -11.96 -7.40
N LEU A 203 8.93 -11.64 -6.67
CA LEU A 203 9.01 -10.90 -5.42
C LEU A 203 9.38 -11.82 -4.25
N VAL A 204 10.28 -11.34 -3.41
CA VAL A 204 10.79 -12.06 -2.24
C VAL A 204 10.34 -11.32 -0.98
N VAL A 205 9.71 -12.04 -0.05
CA VAL A 205 9.30 -11.49 1.26
C VAL A 205 10.52 -11.38 2.16
N GLY A 206 10.72 -10.21 2.74
CA GLY A 206 11.79 -9.94 3.70
C GLY A 206 11.41 -10.24 5.16
N ALA A 207 12.37 -10.10 6.06
CA ALA A 207 12.18 -10.36 7.49
C ALA A 207 11.10 -9.46 8.17
N ASN A 208 10.78 -8.33 7.56
CA ASN A 208 9.73 -7.41 8.02
C ASN A 208 8.31 -7.79 7.55
N GLY A 209 8.16 -8.91 6.85
CA GLY A 209 6.87 -9.40 6.35
C GLY A 209 6.36 -8.73 5.07
N ASP A 210 7.07 -7.73 4.52
CA ASP A 210 6.76 -7.13 3.21
C ASP A 210 7.84 -7.51 2.18
N TYR A 211 7.64 -7.19 0.92
CA TYR A 211 8.59 -7.51 -0.15
C TYR A 211 9.89 -6.73 -0.01
N THR A 212 11.00 -7.41 -0.32
CA THR A 212 12.34 -6.79 -0.27
C THR A 212 12.46 -5.69 -1.33
N VAL A 213 13.24 -4.65 -1.00
CA VAL A 213 13.52 -3.55 -1.94
C VAL A 213 14.16 -4.10 -3.21
N LYS A 214 15.12 -5.02 -3.08
CA LYS A 214 15.84 -5.59 -4.22
C LYS A 214 14.92 -6.31 -5.22
N SER A 215 14.11 -7.27 -4.75
CA SER A 215 13.19 -7.99 -5.66
C SER A 215 12.15 -7.07 -6.29
N SER A 216 11.71 -6.04 -5.56
CA SER A 216 10.82 -5.01 -6.10
C SER A 216 11.52 -4.15 -7.16
N GLU A 217 12.77 -3.75 -6.94
CA GLU A 217 13.55 -3.02 -7.94
C GLU A 217 13.71 -3.83 -9.22
N ASP A 218 14.13 -5.11 -9.11
CA ASP A 218 14.28 -6.00 -10.26
C ASP A 218 12.99 -6.10 -11.09
N LEU A 219 11.82 -6.09 -10.44
CA LEU A 219 10.53 -6.14 -11.13
C LEU A 219 10.16 -4.76 -11.73
N TYR A 220 10.14 -3.70 -10.90
CA TYR A 220 9.53 -2.41 -11.27
C TYR A 220 10.45 -1.49 -12.08
N THR A 221 11.73 -1.84 -12.27
CA THR A 221 12.66 -1.07 -13.10
C THR A 221 12.92 -1.70 -14.47
N ASN A 222 12.37 -2.88 -14.76
CA ASN A 222 12.48 -3.43 -16.11
C ASN A 222 11.64 -2.61 -17.12
N ASN A 223 12.07 -2.63 -18.38
CA ASN A 223 11.48 -1.80 -19.44
C ASN A 223 9.98 -2.03 -19.64
N ASP A 224 9.51 -3.26 -19.44
CA ASP A 224 8.10 -3.59 -19.66
C ASP A 224 7.21 -3.07 -18.55
N MET A 225 7.66 -3.12 -17.29
CA MET A 225 6.95 -2.51 -16.17
C MET A 225 6.96 -0.98 -16.26
N LEU A 226 8.07 -0.37 -16.68
CA LEU A 226 8.13 1.08 -16.92
C LEU A 226 7.20 1.50 -18.06
N SER A 227 7.16 0.73 -19.15
CA SER A 227 6.24 0.98 -20.27
C SER A 227 4.78 0.84 -19.83
N LYS A 228 4.46 -0.20 -19.02
CA LYS A 228 3.12 -0.40 -18.45
C LYS A 228 2.73 0.75 -17.52
N LEU A 229 3.66 1.23 -16.70
CA LEU A 229 3.43 2.37 -15.80
C LEU A 229 3.13 3.66 -16.61
N VAL A 230 3.90 3.94 -17.65
CA VAL A 230 3.66 5.11 -18.52
C VAL A 230 2.31 4.99 -19.23
N LEU A 231 2.01 3.82 -19.81
CA LEU A 231 0.72 3.56 -20.46
C LEU A 231 -0.45 3.76 -19.48
N ALA A 232 -0.37 3.21 -18.29
CA ALA A 232 -1.41 3.35 -17.27
C ALA A 232 -1.62 4.83 -16.87
N TYR A 233 -0.52 5.61 -16.81
CA TYR A 233 -0.59 7.05 -16.58
C TYR A 233 -1.27 7.76 -17.74
N GLU A 234 -0.88 7.47 -18.99
CA GLU A 234 -1.46 8.08 -20.20
C GLU A 234 -2.95 7.76 -20.33
N GLU A 235 -3.38 6.56 -20.00
CA GLU A 235 -4.79 6.16 -20.05
C GLU A 235 -5.67 6.83 -18.98
N LYS A 236 -5.13 7.07 -17.78
CA LYS A 236 -5.96 7.41 -16.59
C LYS A 236 -5.60 8.72 -15.91
N CYS A 237 -4.36 9.19 -16.04
CA CYS A 237 -3.82 10.25 -15.17
C CYS A 237 -3.41 11.52 -15.92
N VAL A 238 -3.49 11.56 -17.25
CA VAL A 238 -3.14 12.76 -18.02
C VAL A 238 -4.00 13.94 -17.56
N ASN A 239 -3.36 15.09 -17.38
CA ASN A 239 -3.96 16.32 -16.85
C ASN A 239 -4.46 16.21 -15.40
N LYS A 240 -3.93 15.26 -14.61
CA LYS A 240 -4.21 15.10 -13.20
C LYS A 240 -2.94 15.26 -12.35
N LYS A 241 -3.09 15.89 -11.19
CA LYS A 241 -1.99 15.94 -10.22
C LYS A 241 -1.81 14.56 -9.60
N THR A 242 -0.65 13.96 -9.84
CA THR A 242 -0.41 12.53 -9.60
C THR A 242 0.69 12.29 -8.58
N LEU A 243 0.43 11.38 -7.62
CA LEU A 243 1.45 10.79 -6.76
C LEU A 243 1.78 9.38 -7.23
N ILE A 244 3.07 9.05 -7.37
CA ILE A 244 3.54 7.70 -7.67
C ILE A 244 4.31 7.16 -6.45
N PHE A 245 3.85 6.04 -5.89
CA PHE A 245 4.49 5.36 -4.77
C PHE A 245 5.28 4.15 -5.24
N ASN A 246 6.58 4.11 -4.90
CA ASN A 246 7.50 3.03 -5.24
C ASN A 246 8.01 2.32 -3.98
N ASN A 247 8.61 1.13 -4.13
CA ASN A 247 9.20 0.40 -3.01
C ASN A 247 10.62 0.85 -2.66
N GLY A 248 11.40 1.34 -3.63
CA GLY A 248 12.80 1.74 -3.45
C GLY A 248 13.12 3.10 -4.04
N ILE A 249 14.20 3.73 -3.52
CA ILE A 249 14.69 5.03 -4.01
C ILE A 249 15.14 4.90 -5.46
N ASN A 250 15.90 3.84 -5.79
CA ASN A 250 16.37 3.59 -7.15
C ASN A 250 15.21 3.43 -8.13
N THR A 251 14.18 2.65 -7.78
CA THR A 251 12.95 2.54 -8.59
C THR A 251 12.33 3.90 -8.83
N SER A 252 12.23 4.74 -7.79
CA SER A 252 11.62 6.06 -7.90
C SER A 252 12.44 7.03 -8.77
N LEU A 253 13.76 6.91 -8.75
CA LEU A 253 14.66 7.69 -9.64
C LEU A 253 14.53 7.26 -11.10
N ILE A 254 14.48 5.95 -11.36
CA ILE A 254 14.29 5.43 -12.73
C ILE A 254 12.90 5.83 -13.27
N VAL A 255 11.86 5.77 -12.45
CA VAL A 255 10.52 6.28 -12.80
C VAL A 255 10.58 7.78 -13.13
N TYR A 256 11.30 8.58 -12.32
CA TYR A 256 11.49 10.00 -12.59
C TYR A 256 12.14 10.23 -13.96
N ASP A 257 13.24 9.52 -14.26
CA ASP A 257 13.95 9.67 -15.55
C ASP A 257 13.08 9.20 -16.72
N THR A 258 12.33 8.12 -16.57
CA THR A 258 11.41 7.59 -17.60
C THR A 258 10.35 8.62 -17.97
N PHE A 259 9.65 9.19 -16.98
CA PHE A 259 8.60 10.18 -17.21
C PHE A 259 9.15 11.50 -17.73
N LYS A 260 10.32 11.93 -17.22
CA LYS A 260 10.98 13.14 -17.70
C LYS A 260 11.40 13.02 -19.17
N ASN A 261 11.94 11.87 -19.57
CA ASN A 261 12.31 11.60 -20.98
C ASN A 261 11.07 11.50 -21.86
N ALA A 262 9.91 11.09 -21.34
CA ALA A 262 8.63 11.11 -22.03
C ALA A 262 8.00 12.53 -22.09
N GLY A 263 8.64 13.55 -21.51
CA GLY A 263 8.22 14.96 -21.58
C GLY A 263 7.23 15.41 -20.49
N PHE A 264 7.02 14.59 -19.44
CA PHE A 264 6.11 14.94 -18.33
C PHE A 264 6.80 15.82 -17.28
N ASP A 265 6.02 16.72 -16.64
CA ASP A 265 6.49 17.54 -15.53
C ASP A 265 6.48 16.76 -14.21
N ILE A 266 7.61 16.17 -13.87
CA ILE A 266 7.78 15.25 -12.75
C ILE A 266 8.93 15.70 -11.85
N LYS A 267 8.79 15.46 -10.54
CA LYS A 267 9.89 15.51 -9.56
C LYS A 267 9.92 14.25 -8.71
N HIS A 268 11.11 13.97 -8.18
CA HIS A 268 11.36 12.90 -7.22
C HIS A 268 11.56 13.47 -5.82
N LEU A 269 11.07 12.74 -4.79
CA LEU A 269 11.29 13.07 -3.38
C LEU A 269 11.47 11.82 -2.54
N ASP A 270 12.58 11.76 -1.82
CA ASP A 270 12.88 10.71 -0.85
C ASP A 270 13.41 11.29 0.48
N ASN A 271 13.88 10.42 1.37
CA ASN A 271 14.42 10.82 2.69
C ASN A 271 15.85 11.38 2.67
N THR A 272 16.56 11.35 1.55
CA THR A 272 17.89 11.92 1.39
C THR A 272 17.84 13.40 1.07
N ALA A 273 16.70 13.90 0.59
CA ALA A 273 16.51 15.31 0.27
C ALA A 273 16.68 16.20 1.50
N THR A 274 17.46 17.27 1.35
CA THR A 274 17.61 18.30 2.39
C THR A 274 16.28 18.97 2.71
N LYS A 275 16.16 19.57 3.91
CA LYS A 275 14.94 20.32 4.29
C LYS A 275 14.55 21.38 3.27
N LYS A 276 15.55 22.07 2.67
CA LYS A 276 15.31 23.13 1.67
C LYS A 276 14.82 22.54 0.35
N GLU A 277 15.44 21.49 -0.14
CA GLU A 277 15.02 20.79 -1.36
C GLU A 277 13.62 20.23 -1.22
N ARG A 278 13.35 19.53 -0.10
CA ARG A 278 12.03 19.01 0.21
C ARG A 278 10.96 20.12 0.21
N ALA A 279 11.21 21.23 0.89
CA ALA A 279 10.27 22.35 0.93
C ALA A 279 10.03 22.93 -0.47
N ASN A 280 11.06 23.03 -1.32
CA ASN A 280 10.96 23.52 -2.69
C ASN A 280 10.16 22.56 -3.58
N ILE A 281 10.40 21.24 -3.48
CA ILE A 281 9.68 20.22 -4.24
C ILE A 281 8.20 20.21 -3.86
N LEU A 282 7.89 20.21 -2.57
CA LEU A 282 6.49 20.22 -2.09
C LEU A 282 5.77 21.52 -2.48
N LYS A 283 6.45 22.67 -2.40
CA LYS A 283 5.91 23.96 -2.84
C LYS A 283 5.65 23.96 -4.36
N TRP A 284 6.56 23.41 -5.16
CA TRP A 284 6.38 23.26 -6.58
C TRP A 284 5.17 22.35 -6.89
N PHE A 285 5.11 21.14 -6.29
CA PHE A 285 4.01 20.21 -6.49
C PHE A 285 2.65 20.84 -6.14
N LYS A 286 2.58 21.58 -5.03
CA LYS A 286 1.37 22.30 -4.64
C LYS A 286 0.91 23.33 -5.69
N LYS A 287 1.86 24.08 -6.27
CA LYS A 287 1.57 25.22 -7.16
C LYS A 287 1.39 24.82 -8.62
N THR A 288 1.98 23.70 -9.06
CA THR A 288 1.98 23.28 -10.46
C THR A 288 0.78 22.36 -10.71
N PRO A 289 -0.17 22.76 -11.57
CA PRO A 289 -1.24 21.87 -12.03
C PRO A 289 -0.66 20.66 -12.76
N ASN A 290 -1.37 19.54 -12.72
CA ASN A 290 -1.04 18.33 -13.50
C ASN A 290 0.38 17.77 -13.29
N SER A 291 1.05 18.21 -12.22
CA SER A 291 2.41 17.76 -11.89
C SER A 291 2.43 16.35 -11.32
N ILE A 292 3.54 15.65 -11.55
CA ILE A 292 3.76 14.30 -11.03
C ILE A 292 4.82 14.37 -9.93
N LEU A 293 4.55 13.73 -8.80
CA LEU A 293 5.52 13.55 -7.74
C LEU A 293 5.74 12.07 -7.48
N THR A 294 6.92 11.55 -7.82
CA THR A 294 7.32 10.19 -7.53
C THR A 294 8.08 10.11 -6.21
N SER A 295 7.77 9.11 -5.39
CA SER A 295 8.32 8.99 -4.04
C SER A 295 8.36 7.54 -3.56
N VAL A 296 9.05 7.34 -2.45
CA VAL A 296 9.00 6.11 -1.68
C VAL A 296 8.00 6.28 -0.50
N SER A 297 8.35 5.92 0.70
CA SER A 297 7.45 5.98 1.87
C SER A 297 7.30 7.36 2.52
N ILE A 298 8.06 8.38 2.08
CA ILE A 298 8.10 9.66 2.79
C ILE A 298 6.78 10.45 2.72
N LEU A 299 5.98 10.25 1.68
CA LEU A 299 4.68 10.89 1.49
C LEU A 299 3.50 10.08 2.03
N THR A 300 3.73 8.88 2.54
CA THR A 300 2.65 8.04 3.11
C THR A 300 2.14 8.57 4.45
N THR A 301 2.94 9.36 5.17
CA THR A 301 2.57 9.99 6.45
C THR A 301 2.93 11.47 6.46
N GLY A 302 2.11 12.31 7.08
CA GLY A 302 2.39 13.74 7.27
C GLY A 302 2.33 14.62 6.03
N PHE A 303 1.99 14.08 4.86
CA PHE A 303 1.79 14.86 3.63
C PHE A 303 0.29 15.12 3.42
N ASP A 304 -0.08 16.39 3.30
CA ASP A 304 -1.46 16.81 3.06
C ASP A 304 -1.52 17.79 1.87
N GLU A 305 -1.99 17.28 0.75
CA GLU A 305 -2.20 18.06 -0.48
C GLU A 305 -3.56 17.69 -1.09
N PRO A 306 -4.59 18.49 -0.85
CA PRO A 306 -5.96 18.19 -1.28
C PRO A 306 -6.14 18.07 -2.79
N THR A 307 -5.26 18.70 -3.57
CA THR A 307 -5.38 18.75 -5.04
C THR A 307 -4.82 17.51 -5.76
N VAL A 308 -4.46 16.46 -5.04
CA VAL A 308 -4.02 15.19 -5.65
C VAL A 308 -5.22 14.48 -6.27
N ASP A 309 -5.23 14.36 -7.60
CA ASP A 309 -6.34 13.78 -8.36
C ASP A 309 -6.12 12.29 -8.70
N SER A 310 -4.88 11.82 -8.66
CA SER A 310 -4.57 10.42 -8.90
C SER A 310 -3.40 9.89 -8.06
N ILE A 311 -3.50 8.61 -7.71
CA ILE A 311 -2.50 7.83 -6.98
C ILE A 311 -2.10 6.64 -7.84
N ILE A 312 -0.81 6.49 -8.11
CA ILE A 312 -0.28 5.27 -8.74
C ILE A 312 0.51 4.49 -7.69
N ILE A 313 0.08 3.26 -7.42
CA ILE A 313 0.76 2.33 -6.53
C ILE A 313 1.65 1.45 -7.40
N ASN A 314 2.87 1.94 -7.68
CA ASN A 314 3.90 1.23 -8.46
C ASN A 314 4.72 0.31 -7.52
N ARG A 315 4.01 -0.49 -6.74
CA ARG A 315 4.58 -1.48 -5.82
C ARG A 315 3.55 -2.50 -5.36
N ALA A 316 3.97 -3.73 -5.20
CA ALA A 316 3.23 -4.68 -4.37
C ALA A 316 3.58 -4.47 -2.89
N THR A 317 2.63 -4.75 -1.99
CA THR A 317 2.87 -4.77 -0.54
C THR A 317 2.01 -5.82 0.15
N LYS A 318 2.52 -6.35 1.27
CA LYS A 318 1.76 -7.21 2.19
C LYS A 318 1.22 -6.41 3.39
N SER A 319 1.44 -5.09 3.42
CA SER A 319 0.99 -4.20 4.49
C SER A 319 -0.33 -3.50 4.14
N LEU A 320 -1.42 -3.92 4.80
CA LEU A 320 -2.72 -3.25 4.73
C LEU A 320 -2.61 -1.77 5.10
N THR A 321 -1.88 -1.49 6.17
CA THR A 321 -1.65 -0.12 6.67
C THR A 321 -1.05 0.77 5.59
N LEU A 322 0.00 0.29 4.92
CA LEU A 322 0.67 1.05 3.87
C LEU A 322 -0.25 1.26 2.65
N TYR A 323 -0.99 0.22 2.24
CA TYR A 323 -1.97 0.32 1.15
C TYR A 323 -3.01 1.42 1.44
N TYR A 324 -3.60 1.41 2.65
CA TYR A 324 -4.58 2.41 3.06
C TYR A 324 -4.00 3.82 3.18
N GLN A 325 -2.77 3.94 3.67
CA GLN A 325 -2.08 5.23 3.77
C GLN A 325 -1.79 5.84 2.38
N MET A 326 -1.36 5.03 1.41
CA MET A 326 -1.10 5.50 0.04
C MET A 326 -2.37 6.02 -0.63
N ILE A 327 -3.45 5.24 -0.62
CA ILE A 327 -4.73 5.64 -1.23
C ILE A 327 -5.30 6.86 -0.50
N GLY A 328 -5.20 6.89 0.82
CA GLY A 328 -5.69 8.00 1.63
C GLY A 328 -5.07 9.37 1.30
N ARG A 329 -3.96 9.42 0.55
CA ARG A 329 -3.38 10.70 0.08
C ARG A 329 -4.20 11.38 -1.00
N GLY A 330 -4.98 10.63 -1.78
CA GLY A 330 -5.91 11.18 -2.77
C GLY A 330 -7.29 11.53 -2.22
N SER A 331 -7.62 11.06 -1.03
CA SER A 331 -8.99 11.08 -0.50
C SER A 331 -9.53 12.46 -0.03
N ARG A 332 -8.72 13.50 -0.07
CA ARG A 332 -9.18 14.84 0.31
C ARG A 332 -10.23 15.37 -0.67
N ILE A 333 -11.30 15.94 -0.14
CA ILE A 333 -12.39 16.52 -0.91
C ILE A 333 -12.12 18.01 -1.17
N LEU A 334 -12.51 18.46 -2.35
CA LEU A 334 -12.63 19.85 -2.73
C LEU A 334 -13.98 20.04 -3.44
N ASP A 335 -14.45 21.27 -3.57
CA ASP A 335 -15.75 21.57 -4.22
C ASP A 335 -15.84 20.98 -5.64
N ASN A 336 -14.71 20.92 -6.35
CA ASN A 336 -14.58 20.38 -7.71
C ASN A 336 -13.96 18.98 -7.76
N LYS A 337 -13.71 18.32 -6.61
CA LYS A 337 -13.07 17.01 -6.52
C LYS A 337 -13.82 16.11 -5.55
N LEU A 338 -14.73 15.29 -6.08
CA LEU A 338 -15.52 14.29 -5.33
C LEU A 338 -14.99 12.87 -5.51
N THR A 339 -14.15 12.65 -6.53
CA THR A 339 -13.50 11.36 -6.82
C THR A 339 -12.01 11.58 -7.08
N PHE A 340 -11.25 10.52 -7.05
CA PHE A 340 -9.84 10.48 -7.46
C PHE A 340 -9.50 9.09 -7.97
N ASP A 341 -8.53 9.00 -8.87
CA ASP A 341 -8.13 7.72 -9.45
C ASP A 341 -7.06 7.03 -8.63
N VAL A 342 -7.16 5.72 -8.56
CA VAL A 342 -6.14 4.83 -7.98
C VAL A 342 -5.75 3.81 -9.03
N ILE A 343 -4.49 3.82 -9.41
CA ILE A 343 -3.90 2.86 -10.34
C ILE A 343 -3.06 1.87 -9.53
N ASP A 344 -3.46 0.62 -9.50
CA ASP A 344 -2.76 -0.44 -8.77
C ASP A 344 -1.95 -1.30 -9.74
N LEU A 345 -0.63 -1.15 -9.65
CA LEU A 345 0.36 -1.96 -10.38
C LEU A 345 1.04 -3.00 -9.47
N GLY A 346 0.39 -3.37 -8.35
CA GLY A 346 0.95 -4.30 -7.37
C GLY A 346 0.02 -5.45 -6.98
N ASN A 347 -1.12 -5.62 -7.66
CA ASN A 347 -2.18 -6.57 -7.29
C ASN A 347 -2.67 -6.41 -5.83
N ASN A 348 -2.47 -5.23 -5.23
CA ASN A 348 -2.84 -4.96 -3.84
C ASN A 348 -4.35 -5.03 -3.63
N PHE A 349 -5.13 -4.63 -4.62
CA PHE A 349 -6.60 -4.76 -4.60
C PHE A 349 -7.04 -6.22 -4.43
N TYR A 350 -6.39 -7.15 -5.12
CA TYR A 350 -6.74 -8.57 -5.01
C TYR A 350 -6.38 -9.14 -3.64
N ARG A 351 -5.39 -8.56 -2.96
CA ARG A 351 -4.96 -8.94 -1.61
C ARG A 351 -5.86 -8.34 -0.52
N PHE A 352 -6.17 -7.06 -0.62
CA PHE A 352 -6.79 -6.30 0.47
C PHE A 352 -8.24 -5.89 0.20
N GLY A 353 -8.72 -6.07 -1.04
CA GLY A 353 -10.04 -5.61 -1.46
C GLY A 353 -10.09 -4.11 -1.77
N GLN A 354 -11.32 -3.63 -1.96
CA GLN A 354 -11.58 -2.22 -2.26
C GLN A 354 -11.32 -1.35 -1.02
N TRP A 355 -10.65 -0.20 -1.21
CA TRP A 355 -10.28 0.72 -0.12
C TRP A 355 -11.47 1.20 0.72
N GLY A 356 -12.66 1.35 0.12
CA GLY A 356 -13.89 1.74 0.83
C GLY A 356 -14.69 0.58 1.40
N SER A 357 -14.21 -0.67 1.35
CA SER A 357 -14.92 -1.83 1.91
C SER A 357 -14.97 -1.76 3.42
N ASP A 358 -16.06 -2.28 3.99
CA ASP A 358 -16.22 -2.38 5.42
C ASP A 358 -15.24 -3.42 5.99
N ILE A 359 -14.43 -2.99 6.97
CA ILE A 359 -13.49 -3.85 7.69
C ILE A 359 -13.94 -3.94 9.14
N ASN A 360 -13.99 -5.16 9.67
CA ASN A 360 -14.27 -5.38 11.08
C ASN A 360 -13.01 -5.14 11.92
N TRP A 361 -12.70 -3.86 12.19
CA TRP A 361 -11.55 -3.46 12.98
C TRP A 361 -11.55 -4.03 14.40
N GLN A 362 -12.73 -4.23 15.01
CA GLN A 362 -12.86 -4.85 16.33
C GLN A 362 -12.36 -6.30 16.32
N GLN A 363 -12.68 -7.05 15.26
CA GLN A 363 -12.22 -8.42 15.11
C GLN A 363 -10.71 -8.47 14.87
N ILE A 364 -10.18 -7.60 14.01
CA ILE A 364 -8.74 -7.50 13.73
C ILE A 364 -7.97 -7.12 15.01
N PHE A 365 -8.48 -6.18 15.79
CA PHE A 365 -7.87 -5.76 17.05
C PHE A 365 -7.82 -6.90 18.06
N LYS A 366 -8.94 -7.63 18.23
CA LYS A 366 -9.03 -8.74 19.21
C LYS A 366 -8.28 -10.00 18.76
N PHE A 367 -8.27 -10.29 17.47
CA PHE A 367 -7.74 -11.52 16.88
C PHE A 367 -6.86 -11.22 15.65
N PRO A 368 -5.73 -10.51 15.83
CA PRO A 368 -4.90 -10.07 14.70
C PRO A 368 -4.35 -11.25 13.87
N ASN A 369 -4.03 -12.39 14.51
CA ASN A 369 -3.54 -13.57 13.79
C ASN A 369 -4.58 -14.13 12.81
N ASN A 370 -5.86 -14.16 13.19
CA ASN A 370 -6.92 -14.63 12.29
C ASN A 370 -7.02 -13.77 11.03
N TYR A 371 -6.79 -12.46 11.15
CA TYR A 371 -6.71 -11.57 9.99
C TYR A 371 -5.50 -11.89 9.13
N LEU A 372 -4.33 -12.04 9.74
CA LEU A 372 -3.08 -12.32 9.01
C LEU A 372 -3.15 -13.65 8.25
N ASP A 373 -3.74 -14.67 8.86
CA ASP A 373 -3.97 -15.98 8.22
C ASP A 373 -5.01 -15.91 7.09
N SER A 374 -5.90 -14.91 7.11
CA SER A 374 -6.92 -14.69 6.07
C SER A 374 -6.44 -13.85 4.89
N VAL A 375 -5.24 -13.25 4.97
CA VAL A 375 -4.69 -12.44 3.87
C VAL A 375 -4.33 -13.35 2.69
N ILE A 376 -4.91 -13.04 1.54
CA ILE A 376 -4.73 -13.81 0.31
C ILE A 376 -3.25 -13.90 -0.07
N SER A 377 -2.77 -15.12 -0.31
CA SER A 377 -1.38 -15.41 -0.68
C SER A 377 -1.06 -14.95 -2.11
N ASP A 378 0.24 -14.92 -2.45
CA ASP A 378 0.67 -14.59 -3.82
C ASP A 378 0.21 -15.68 -4.80
N GLU A 379 0.24 -16.92 -4.36
CA GLU A 379 -0.20 -18.09 -5.12
C GLU A 379 -1.72 -18.03 -5.41
N GLU A 380 -2.53 -17.65 -4.43
CA GLU A 380 -3.97 -17.48 -4.62
C GLU A 380 -4.29 -16.30 -5.55
N ILE A 381 -3.54 -15.19 -5.46
CA ILE A 381 -3.69 -14.05 -6.39
C ILE A 381 -3.32 -14.49 -7.80
N GLU A 382 -2.20 -15.20 -7.96
CA GLU A 382 -1.79 -15.74 -9.25
C GLU A 382 -2.78 -16.78 -9.77
N GLY A 383 -3.33 -17.63 -8.90
CA GLY A 383 -4.36 -18.62 -9.21
C GLY A 383 -5.64 -18.03 -9.80
N ARG A 384 -6.06 -16.82 -9.34
CA ARG A 384 -7.23 -16.12 -9.91
C ARG A 384 -7.09 -15.76 -11.39
N PHE A 385 -5.89 -15.82 -11.91
CA PHE A 385 -5.57 -15.61 -13.32
C PHE A 385 -5.19 -16.92 -14.02
N THR A 386 -5.40 -18.06 -13.37
CA THR A 386 -5.14 -19.37 -13.96
C THR A 386 -6.34 -19.73 -14.83
N TYR A 387 -6.06 -20.03 -16.07
CA TYR A 387 -7.04 -20.58 -17.00
C TYR A 387 -7.24 -22.06 -16.68
N GLU A 388 -8.48 -22.49 -16.59
CA GLU A 388 -8.85 -23.90 -16.58
C GLU A 388 -9.47 -24.23 -17.94
N MET A 389 -8.91 -25.22 -18.63
CA MET A 389 -9.42 -25.66 -19.91
C MET A 389 -10.85 -26.17 -19.72
N PRO A 390 -11.85 -25.70 -20.53
CA PRO A 390 -13.24 -26.17 -20.42
C PRO A 390 -13.35 -27.68 -20.60
N GLU A 391 -14.27 -28.32 -19.88
CA GLU A 391 -14.49 -29.78 -19.94
C GLU A 391 -14.72 -30.30 -21.37
N GLU A 392 -15.41 -29.51 -22.20
CA GLU A 392 -15.63 -29.83 -23.62
C GLU A 392 -14.31 -29.96 -24.39
N ILE A 393 -13.36 -29.03 -24.13
CA ILE A 393 -12.04 -29.05 -24.76
C ILE A 393 -11.17 -30.16 -24.14
N GLN A 394 -11.24 -30.35 -22.80
CA GLN A 394 -10.52 -31.45 -22.14
C GLN A 394 -10.87 -32.81 -22.73
N SER A 395 -12.13 -33.03 -23.10
CA SER A 395 -12.60 -34.29 -23.70
C SER A 395 -11.96 -34.62 -25.03
N LEU A 396 -11.53 -33.60 -25.79
CA LEU A 396 -10.80 -33.79 -27.07
C LEU A 396 -9.36 -34.29 -26.86
N PHE A 397 -8.84 -34.14 -25.64
CA PHE A 397 -7.46 -34.54 -25.28
C PHE A 397 -7.46 -35.68 -24.25
N SER A 398 -8.45 -36.57 -24.30
CA SER A 398 -8.66 -37.66 -23.34
C SER A 398 -7.52 -38.67 -23.24
N ASN A 399 -6.67 -38.77 -24.25
CA ASN A 399 -5.49 -39.65 -24.26
C ASN A 399 -4.25 -39.03 -23.64
N SER A 400 -4.31 -37.73 -23.26
CA SER A 400 -3.15 -37.01 -22.66
C SER A 400 -3.19 -37.17 -21.15
N GLU A 401 -2.06 -37.64 -20.58
CA GLU A 401 -1.90 -37.78 -19.13
C GLU A 401 -1.91 -36.42 -18.39
N ASN A 402 -1.40 -35.40 -19.06
CA ASN A 402 -1.29 -34.06 -18.47
C ASN A 402 -1.76 -32.99 -19.47
N LEU A 403 -2.84 -32.31 -19.13
CA LEU A 403 -3.43 -31.24 -19.94
C LEU A 403 -2.89 -29.85 -19.56
N TYR A 404 -2.18 -29.74 -18.43
CA TYR A 404 -1.77 -28.45 -17.87
C TYR A 404 -0.26 -28.26 -18.00
N PHE A 405 0.15 -27.10 -18.57
CA PHE A 405 1.54 -26.68 -18.64
C PHE A 405 1.85 -25.56 -17.65
N ASN A 406 2.67 -25.85 -16.62
CA ASN A 406 3.01 -24.88 -15.59
C ASN A 406 4.14 -23.94 -16.06
N VAL A 407 3.74 -22.81 -16.67
CA VAL A 407 4.65 -21.77 -17.18
C VAL A 407 5.59 -21.24 -16.08
N ASN A 408 5.06 -20.99 -14.87
CA ASN A 408 5.84 -20.40 -13.79
C ASN A 408 6.92 -21.35 -13.28
N GLU A 409 6.58 -22.61 -13.07
CA GLU A 409 7.51 -23.63 -12.60
C GLU A 409 8.66 -23.80 -13.60
N VAL A 410 8.33 -23.97 -14.88
CA VAL A 410 9.32 -24.14 -15.96
C VAL A 410 10.19 -22.89 -16.12
N TYR A 411 9.62 -21.69 -15.92
CA TYR A 411 10.36 -20.44 -15.95
C TYR A 411 11.36 -20.35 -14.79
N VAL A 412 10.91 -20.57 -13.56
CA VAL A 412 11.76 -20.53 -12.35
C VAL A 412 12.90 -21.54 -12.45
N ASP A 413 12.59 -22.79 -12.87
CA ASP A 413 13.59 -23.83 -13.08
C ASP A 413 14.62 -23.41 -14.16
N SER A 414 14.16 -22.84 -15.26
CA SER A 414 15.03 -22.40 -16.35
C SER A 414 16.00 -21.29 -15.86
N ILE A 415 15.51 -20.30 -15.14
CA ILE A 415 16.35 -19.20 -14.63
C ILE A 415 17.34 -19.70 -13.57
N ARG A 416 16.91 -20.59 -12.64
CA ARG A 416 17.79 -21.20 -11.64
C ARG A 416 18.94 -21.97 -12.27
N ASN A 417 18.70 -22.61 -13.42
CA ASN A 417 19.70 -23.38 -14.18
C ASN A 417 20.47 -22.53 -15.21
N GLY A 418 20.37 -21.19 -15.16
CA GLY A 418 21.07 -20.29 -16.07
C GLY A 418 20.63 -20.35 -17.52
N LYS A 419 19.43 -20.90 -17.80
CA LYS A 419 18.91 -21.08 -19.16
C LYS A 419 18.07 -19.84 -19.56
N SER A 420 17.97 -19.64 -20.89
CA SER A 420 17.14 -18.57 -21.45
C SER A 420 15.64 -18.81 -21.17
N SER A 421 14.88 -17.74 -20.84
CA SER A 421 13.43 -17.78 -20.70
C SER A 421 12.68 -18.33 -21.93
N LYS A 422 13.28 -18.25 -23.13
CA LYS A 422 12.71 -18.79 -24.38
C LYS A 422 12.50 -20.32 -24.35
N ILE A 423 13.22 -21.04 -23.48
CA ILE A 423 13.04 -22.47 -23.28
C ILE A 423 11.64 -22.81 -22.78
N VAL A 424 11.01 -21.91 -22.04
CA VAL A 424 9.62 -22.09 -21.58
C VAL A 424 8.66 -22.26 -22.75
N LEU A 425 8.79 -21.40 -23.77
CA LEU A 425 7.95 -21.50 -24.97
C LEU A 425 8.25 -22.76 -25.79
N GLN A 426 9.51 -23.17 -25.84
CA GLN A 426 9.89 -24.41 -26.52
C GLN A 426 9.26 -25.62 -25.83
N LYS A 427 9.40 -25.74 -24.51
CA LYS A 427 8.80 -26.85 -23.74
C LYS A 427 7.27 -26.84 -23.81
N ALA A 428 6.66 -25.65 -23.85
CA ALA A 428 5.22 -25.52 -24.03
C ALA A 428 4.77 -26.01 -25.43
N ILE A 429 5.53 -25.70 -26.49
CA ILE A 429 5.26 -26.20 -27.84
C ILE A 429 5.38 -27.73 -27.88
N GLU A 430 6.41 -28.31 -27.25
CA GLU A 430 6.58 -29.75 -27.12
C GLU A 430 5.39 -30.39 -26.40
N HIS A 431 4.95 -29.80 -25.28
CA HIS A 431 3.78 -30.25 -24.51
C HIS A 431 2.48 -30.22 -25.34
N HIS A 432 2.12 -29.09 -25.96
CA HIS A 432 0.91 -28.97 -26.79
C HIS A 432 0.98 -29.83 -28.03
N SER A 433 2.19 -30.00 -28.63
CA SER A 433 2.38 -30.94 -29.76
C SER A 433 2.06 -32.36 -29.33
N LYS A 434 2.59 -32.79 -28.17
CA LYS A 434 2.33 -34.11 -27.62
C LYS A 434 0.81 -34.33 -27.43
N MET A 435 0.11 -33.37 -26.79
CA MET A 435 -1.34 -33.43 -26.62
C MET A 435 -2.09 -33.63 -27.95
N CYS A 436 -1.76 -32.82 -28.98
CA CYS A 436 -2.40 -32.94 -30.28
C CYS A 436 -2.13 -34.27 -30.98
N VAL A 437 -0.88 -34.78 -30.91
CA VAL A 437 -0.49 -36.05 -31.55
C VAL A 437 -1.09 -37.27 -30.86
N GLU A 438 -1.14 -37.30 -29.53
CA GLU A 438 -1.74 -38.38 -28.75
C GLU A 438 -3.25 -38.57 -29.05
N ASN A 439 -3.95 -37.49 -29.42
CA ASN A 439 -5.38 -37.48 -29.64
C ASN A 439 -5.79 -37.37 -31.12
N SER A 440 -4.88 -37.70 -32.04
CA SER A 440 -5.10 -37.63 -33.48
C SER A 440 -4.71 -38.92 -34.21
N GLY A 441 -5.36 -39.19 -35.33
CA GLY A 441 -5.02 -40.30 -36.21
C GLY A 441 -3.89 -39.97 -37.19
N ASP A 442 -3.84 -38.75 -37.66
CA ASP A 442 -2.87 -38.24 -38.61
C ASP A 442 -2.45 -36.79 -38.36
N VAL A 443 -1.54 -36.28 -39.18
CA VAL A 443 -1.03 -34.91 -39.09
C VAL A 443 -2.14 -33.87 -39.26
N TYR A 444 -3.13 -34.09 -40.09
CA TYR A 444 -4.21 -33.13 -40.36
C TYR A 444 -5.16 -33.00 -39.17
N ASP A 445 -5.48 -34.16 -38.56
CA ASP A 445 -6.26 -34.21 -37.33
C ASP A 445 -5.53 -33.46 -36.19
N ALA A 446 -4.21 -33.71 -36.01
CA ALA A 446 -3.39 -33.01 -35.02
C ALA A 446 -3.37 -31.51 -35.25
N LEU A 447 -3.27 -31.05 -36.50
CA LEU A 447 -3.31 -29.62 -36.85
C LEU A 447 -4.69 -29.01 -36.64
N SER A 448 -5.79 -29.77 -36.71
CA SER A 448 -7.10 -29.28 -36.40
C SER A 448 -7.26 -29.04 -34.89
N LEU A 449 -6.74 -29.93 -34.04
CA LEU A 449 -6.76 -29.79 -32.59
C LEU A 449 -5.99 -28.54 -32.09
N VAL A 450 -5.00 -28.07 -32.84
CA VAL A 450 -4.29 -26.79 -32.50
C VAL A 450 -5.28 -25.59 -32.43
N LYS A 451 -6.40 -25.61 -33.18
CA LYS A 451 -7.38 -24.52 -33.15
C LYS A 451 -8.19 -24.52 -31.85
N GLU A 452 -8.43 -25.71 -31.29
CA GLU A 452 -9.19 -25.87 -30.04
C GLU A 452 -8.37 -25.41 -28.83
N LEU A 453 -7.03 -25.34 -28.95
CA LEU A 453 -6.13 -24.80 -27.92
C LEU A 453 -5.98 -23.27 -27.95
N ASN A 454 -6.80 -22.52 -28.70
CA ASN A 454 -6.63 -21.07 -28.83
C ASN A 454 -6.63 -20.35 -27.51
N ASP A 455 -7.60 -20.61 -26.64
CA ASP A 455 -7.76 -19.95 -25.34
C ASP A 455 -6.63 -20.37 -24.36
N ASP A 456 -6.24 -21.64 -24.41
CA ASP A 456 -5.14 -22.15 -23.61
C ASP A 456 -3.79 -21.52 -24.02
N VAL A 457 -3.53 -21.42 -25.34
CA VAL A 457 -2.36 -20.72 -25.87
C VAL A 457 -2.37 -19.25 -25.48
N ASP A 458 -3.49 -18.55 -25.62
CA ASP A 458 -3.61 -17.15 -25.24
C ASP A 458 -3.32 -16.95 -23.76
N HIS A 459 -3.83 -17.86 -22.91
CA HIS A 459 -3.55 -17.85 -21.48
C HIS A 459 -2.07 -18.13 -21.18
N LEU A 460 -1.50 -19.16 -21.79
CA LEU A 460 -0.08 -19.50 -21.66
C LEU A 460 0.82 -18.32 -22.04
N ILE A 461 0.55 -17.66 -23.17
CA ILE A 461 1.31 -16.50 -23.63
C ILE A 461 1.19 -15.32 -22.66
N LYS A 462 -0.01 -15.06 -22.15
CA LYS A 462 -0.22 -14.04 -21.09
C LYS A 462 0.58 -14.35 -19.82
N ARG A 463 0.62 -15.62 -19.39
CA ARG A 463 1.44 -16.07 -18.24
C ARG A 463 2.94 -15.92 -18.51
N TYR A 464 3.42 -16.39 -19.64
CA TYR A 464 4.82 -16.25 -20.04
C TYR A 464 5.25 -14.79 -20.15
N SER A 465 4.42 -13.95 -20.75
CA SER A 465 4.69 -12.51 -20.89
C SER A 465 4.85 -11.82 -19.54
N LYS A 466 4.08 -12.24 -18.51
CA LYS A 466 4.25 -11.76 -17.13
C LYS A 466 5.59 -12.20 -16.55
N CYS A 467 5.99 -13.45 -16.73
CA CYS A 467 7.29 -13.94 -16.25
C CYS A 467 8.48 -13.13 -16.80
N ILE A 468 8.39 -12.72 -18.06
CA ILE A 468 9.43 -11.89 -18.71
C ILE A 468 9.12 -10.39 -18.69
N SER A 469 8.01 -10.01 -18.04
CA SER A 469 7.52 -8.62 -17.92
C SER A 469 7.27 -7.91 -19.26
N LYS A 470 6.81 -8.63 -20.29
CA LYS A 470 6.46 -8.12 -21.63
C LYS A 470 4.99 -8.38 -21.92
N SER A 471 4.13 -7.37 -21.74
CA SER A 471 2.69 -7.54 -21.83
C SER A 471 1.95 -6.45 -22.63
N THR A 472 2.64 -5.79 -23.57
CA THR A 472 1.94 -4.87 -24.49
C THR A 472 1.00 -5.67 -25.42
N PRO A 473 -0.19 -5.14 -25.75
CA PRO A 473 -1.15 -5.84 -26.61
C PRO A 473 -0.53 -6.33 -27.94
N ASN A 474 0.22 -5.49 -28.61
CA ASN A 474 0.89 -5.84 -29.88
C ASN A 474 1.93 -6.96 -29.70
N PHE A 475 2.65 -6.97 -28.57
CA PHE A 475 3.61 -8.04 -28.29
C PHE A 475 2.89 -9.37 -28.01
N LEU A 476 1.80 -9.34 -27.24
CA LEU A 476 1.00 -10.52 -26.95
C LEU A 476 0.42 -11.13 -28.23
N GLU A 477 -0.19 -10.32 -29.07
CA GLU A 477 -0.76 -10.75 -30.36
C GLU A 477 0.32 -11.37 -31.26
N TRP A 478 1.44 -10.66 -31.45
CA TRP A 478 2.56 -11.17 -32.22
C TRP A 478 3.11 -12.48 -31.67
N LEU A 479 3.28 -12.60 -30.36
CA LEU A 479 3.84 -13.79 -29.71
C LEU A 479 2.88 -14.98 -29.79
N THR A 480 1.57 -14.74 -29.66
CA THR A 480 0.54 -15.77 -29.85
C THR A 480 0.57 -16.32 -31.27
N ASP A 481 0.62 -15.46 -32.27
CA ASP A 481 0.70 -15.88 -33.67
C ASP A 481 1.97 -16.66 -33.98
N GLU A 482 3.12 -16.18 -33.49
CA GLU A 482 4.41 -16.84 -33.64
C GLU A 482 4.42 -18.20 -32.94
N TYR A 483 3.83 -18.30 -31.74
CA TYR A 483 3.68 -19.56 -31.01
C TYR A 483 2.85 -20.57 -31.81
N LYS A 484 1.66 -20.18 -32.27
CA LYS A 484 0.75 -21.03 -33.06
C LYS A 484 1.41 -21.50 -34.35
N LYS A 485 2.17 -20.63 -35.01
CA LYS A 485 2.96 -20.97 -36.21
C LYS A 485 4.03 -22.01 -35.91
N ARG A 486 4.81 -21.81 -34.84
CA ARG A 486 5.85 -22.75 -34.40
C ARG A 486 5.27 -24.10 -33.99
N LEU A 487 4.16 -24.11 -33.25
CA LEU A 487 3.47 -25.34 -32.86
C LEU A 487 3.03 -26.16 -34.08
N ARG A 488 2.38 -25.50 -35.05
CA ARG A 488 2.00 -26.19 -36.31
C ARG A 488 3.20 -26.70 -37.08
N THR A 489 4.29 -25.97 -37.14
CA THR A 489 5.53 -26.38 -37.79
C THR A 489 6.17 -27.57 -37.07
N TYR A 490 6.20 -27.52 -35.74
CA TYR A 490 6.75 -28.59 -34.91
C TYR A 490 5.96 -29.90 -35.10
N ILE A 491 4.64 -29.87 -35.11
CA ILE A 491 3.77 -31.01 -35.35
C ILE A 491 4.06 -31.62 -36.74
N ARG A 492 4.13 -30.80 -37.81
CA ARG A 492 4.40 -31.29 -39.17
C ARG A 492 5.75 -31.99 -39.34
N ILE A 493 6.78 -31.48 -38.64
CA ILE A 493 8.14 -32.02 -38.78
C ILE A 493 8.31 -33.26 -37.90
N ASN A 494 7.71 -33.27 -36.71
CA ASN A 494 8.04 -34.30 -35.71
C ASN A 494 6.87 -35.25 -35.41
N PHE A 495 5.80 -35.26 -36.26
CA PHE A 495 4.60 -36.05 -35.98
C PHE A 495 4.91 -37.52 -35.75
N ASP A 496 5.68 -38.16 -36.67
CA ASP A 496 6.01 -39.58 -36.59
C ASP A 496 6.92 -39.88 -35.39
N GLU A 497 7.86 -38.98 -35.08
CA GLU A 497 8.75 -39.12 -33.93
C GLU A 497 7.98 -39.04 -32.62
N VAL A 498 7.09 -38.01 -32.48
CA VAL A 498 6.25 -37.83 -31.29
C VAL A 498 5.25 -38.98 -31.16
N LYS A 499 4.67 -39.46 -32.27
CA LYS A 499 3.73 -40.58 -32.27
C LYS A 499 4.40 -41.87 -31.80
N ASN A 500 5.65 -42.11 -32.20
CA ASN A 500 6.42 -43.28 -31.78
C ASN A 500 6.88 -43.22 -30.30
N LEU A 501 6.99 -42.06 -29.72
CA LEU A 501 7.31 -41.89 -28.28
C LEU A 501 6.11 -42.12 -27.36
N VAL A 502 4.89 -42.09 -27.91
CA VAL A 502 3.60 -42.23 -27.18
C VAL A 502 3.14 -43.71 -27.14
N HIS A 503 3.65 -44.56 -28.02
CA HIS A 503 3.41 -46.01 -28.08
C HIS A 503 4.62 -46.79 -27.56
#